data_f6fbf80e9a426d83a0314f45c3965f39
#
_entry.id   f6fbf80e9a426d83a0314f45c3965f39
#
_cell.length_a   1.000
_cell.length_b   1.000
_cell.length_c   1.000
_cell.angle_alpha   90.00
_cell.angle_beta   90.00
_cell.angle_gamma   90.00
#
_symmetry.space_group_name_H-M   'P 1'
#
loop_
_entity.id
_entity.type
_entity.pdbx_description
1 polymer ?
#
loop_
_entity_poly.entity_id
_entity_poly.type
_entity_poly.pdbx_seq_one_letter_code
_entity_poly.pdbx_strand_id
1 'polypeptide(L)'
;MIFWTDPNKPDSADELIAGAEKYLRPIPGVSSFHVGRMVKSHRDVVDQTYQVALNLQFANKRLQDDYQLHPLHIEFVEKAFKPNCQRAVVYDFE
;
A
#
# COMPACT_ATOMS: atom_id res chain seq x y z
N MET A 1 -4.39 -3.40 0.90
CA MET A 1 -4.63 -2.01 0.45
C MET A 1 -4.53 -1.92 -1.06
N ILE A 2 -5.44 -1.20 -1.65
CA ILE A 2 -5.50 -1.02 -3.11
C ILE A 2 -5.38 0.47 -3.40
N PHE A 3 -4.51 0.82 -4.35
CA PHE A 3 -4.22 2.22 -4.66
C PHE A 3 -4.49 2.56 -6.11
N TRP A 4 -5.17 3.68 -6.33
CA TRP A 4 -5.28 4.31 -7.64
C TRP A 4 -4.33 5.49 -7.66
N THR A 5 -3.30 5.39 -8.51
CA THR A 5 -2.25 6.40 -8.59
C THR A 5 -2.66 7.59 -9.46
N ASP A 6 -1.89 8.67 -9.38
CA ASP A 6 -2.18 9.90 -10.12
C ASP A 6 -1.89 9.69 -11.63
N PRO A 7 -2.90 9.77 -12.51
CA PRO A 7 -2.71 9.57 -13.94
C PRO A 7 -1.89 10.68 -14.61
N ASN A 8 -1.77 11.84 -13.96
CA ASN A 8 -0.98 12.96 -14.47
C ASN A 8 0.49 12.90 -14.07
N LYS A 9 0.87 11.89 -13.28
CA LYS A 9 2.24 11.72 -12.80
C LYS A 9 2.74 10.32 -13.22
N PRO A 10 3.50 10.22 -14.32
CA PRO A 10 3.90 8.92 -14.87
C PRO A 10 4.65 8.00 -13.91
N ASP A 11 5.42 8.58 -12.97
CA ASP A 11 6.22 7.81 -12.02
C ASP A 11 5.48 7.49 -10.71
N SER A 12 4.19 7.82 -10.62
CA SER A 12 3.45 7.72 -9.36
C SER A 12 3.43 6.30 -8.78
N ALA A 13 3.19 5.29 -9.63
CA ALA A 13 3.19 3.90 -9.18
C ALA A 13 4.58 3.45 -8.69
N ASP A 14 5.63 3.80 -9.43
CA ASP A 14 7.02 3.47 -9.04
C ASP A 14 7.39 4.12 -7.71
N GLU A 15 7.07 5.39 -7.54
CA GLU A 15 7.37 6.12 -6.30
C GLU A 15 6.58 5.58 -5.11
N LEU A 16 5.32 5.19 -5.33
CA LEU A 16 4.51 4.60 -4.28
C LEU A 16 5.09 3.26 -3.82
N ILE A 17 5.47 2.40 -4.75
CA ILE A 17 6.07 1.10 -4.44
C ILE A 17 7.39 1.30 -3.69
N ALA A 18 8.25 2.19 -4.17
CA ALA A 18 9.52 2.49 -3.51
C ALA A 18 9.31 3.03 -2.09
N GLY A 19 8.30 3.89 -1.91
CA GLY A 19 7.95 4.42 -0.59
C GLY A 19 7.44 3.33 0.36
N ALA A 20 6.61 2.42 -0.14
CA ALA A 20 6.13 1.29 0.66
C ALA A 20 7.30 0.42 1.15
N GLU A 21 8.23 0.10 0.26
CA GLU A 21 9.44 -0.66 0.61
C GLU A 21 10.30 0.08 1.64
N LYS A 22 10.48 1.37 1.46
CA LYS A 22 11.35 2.18 2.31
C LYS A 22 10.77 2.41 3.71
N TYR A 23 9.48 2.77 3.78
CA TYR A 23 8.86 3.23 5.02
C TYR A 23 8.05 2.18 5.74
N LEU A 24 7.36 1.29 5.02
CA LEU A 24 6.42 0.36 5.64
C LEU A 24 7.04 -0.99 5.97
N ARG A 25 7.87 -1.52 5.07
CA ARG A 25 8.49 -2.83 5.30
C ARG A 25 9.25 -2.91 6.63
N PRO A 26 10.04 -1.90 7.05
CA PRO A 26 10.83 -2.01 8.29
C PRO A 26 10.03 -1.80 9.58
N ILE A 27 8.74 -1.45 9.52
CA ILE A 27 7.95 -1.20 10.74
C ILE A 27 7.83 -2.48 11.56
N PRO A 28 8.15 -2.44 12.88
CA PRO A 28 8.02 -3.61 13.74
C PRO A 28 6.57 -4.15 13.75
N GLY A 29 6.44 -5.47 13.79
CA GLY A 29 5.13 -6.12 13.83
C GLY A 29 4.61 -6.58 12.47
N VAL A 30 5.18 -6.11 11.38
CA VAL A 30 4.85 -6.60 10.04
C VAL A 30 5.48 -7.98 9.88
N SER A 31 4.65 -9.02 9.84
CA SER A 31 5.12 -10.40 9.70
C SER A 31 5.25 -10.85 8.25
N SER A 32 4.50 -10.23 7.34
CA SER A 32 4.58 -10.48 5.92
C SER A 32 4.27 -9.19 5.15
N PHE A 33 5.03 -8.94 4.10
CA PHE A 33 4.94 -7.72 3.31
C PHE A 33 5.04 -8.07 1.83
N HIS A 34 4.08 -7.61 1.04
CA HIS A 34 4.14 -7.71 -0.41
C HIS A 34 3.51 -6.48 -1.04
N VAL A 35 4.22 -5.83 -1.94
CA VAL A 35 3.72 -4.71 -2.73
C VAL A 35 3.99 -5.00 -4.20
N GLY A 36 3.03 -4.68 -5.06
CA GLY A 36 3.18 -4.94 -6.48
C GLY A 36 2.16 -4.20 -7.32
N ARG A 37 2.23 -4.45 -8.63
CA ARG A 37 1.38 -3.82 -9.62
C ARG A 37 0.21 -4.72 -9.99
N MET A 38 -0.88 -4.09 -10.44
CA MET A 38 -2.01 -4.81 -11.04
C MET A 38 -1.53 -5.70 -12.18
N VAL A 39 -2.04 -6.90 -12.25
CA VAL A 39 -1.83 -7.82 -13.37
C VAL A 39 -3.14 -8.07 -14.11
N LYS A 40 -3.06 -8.15 -15.43
CA LYS A 40 -4.24 -8.40 -16.25
C LYS A 40 -4.84 -9.77 -15.97
N SER A 41 -6.16 -9.84 -16.01
CA SER A 41 -6.92 -11.08 -15.80
C SER A 41 -8.02 -11.20 -16.84
N HIS A 42 -8.42 -12.45 -17.14
CA HIS A 42 -9.56 -12.73 -18.01
C HIS A 42 -10.86 -12.91 -17.21
N ARG A 43 -10.80 -12.86 -15.89
CA ARG A 43 -11.95 -13.08 -15.02
C ARG A 43 -12.70 -11.77 -14.81
N ASP A 44 -14.02 -11.80 -15.03
CA ASP A 44 -14.87 -10.61 -14.88
C ASP A 44 -14.91 -10.07 -13.46
N VAL A 45 -14.69 -10.94 -12.47
CA VAL A 45 -14.74 -10.55 -11.06
C VAL A 45 -13.48 -9.81 -10.60
N VAL A 46 -12.44 -9.79 -11.42
CA VAL A 46 -11.17 -9.13 -11.05
C VAL A 46 -11.24 -7.66 -11.41
N ASP A 47 -11.13 -6.81 -10.39
CA ASP A 47 -11.01 -5.36 -10.60
C ASP A 47 -9.59 -5.07 -11.12
N GLN A 48 -9.51 -4.44 -12.29
CA GLN A 48 -8.25 -4.10 -12.94
C GLN A 48 -8.08 -2.58 -13.08
N THR A 49 -8.83 -1.81 -12.30
CA THR A 49 -8.82 -0.34 -12.40
C THR A 49 -7.72 0.32 -11.59
N TYR A 50 -7.11 -0.41 -10.65
CA TYR A 50 -6.06 0.10 -9.77
C TYR A 50 -4.67 -0.10 -10.38
N GLN A 51 -3.65 0.53 -9.80
CA GLN A 51 -2.26 0.41 -10.26
C GLN A 51 -1.39 -0.38 -9.30
N VAL A 52 -1.58 -0.23 -7.98
CA VAL A 52 -0.71 -0.83 -6.96
C VAL A 52 -1.55 -1.50 -5.89
N ALA A 53 -1.08 -2.65 -5.43
CA ALA A 53 -1.67 -3.34 -4.27
C ALA A 53 -0.59 -3.61 -3.23
N LEU A 54 -0.98 -3.54 -1.96
CA LEU A 54 -0.11 -3.79 -0.81
C LEU A 54 -0.81 -4.77 0.13
N ASN A 55 -0.13 -5.86 0.43
CA ASN A 55 -0.61 -6.87 1.38
C ASN A 55 0.33 -6.92 2.57
N LEU A 56 -0.22 -6.69 3.76
CA LEU A 56 0.50 -6.77 5.03
C LEU A 56 -0.17 -7.77 5.94
N GLN A 57 0.64 -8.51 6.68
CA GLN A 57 0.14 -9.40 7.72
C GLN A 57 0.77 -9.04 9.06
N PHE A 58 -0.03 -9.17 10.11
CA PHE A 58 0.39 -8.92 11.50
C PHE A 58 -0.02 -10.13 12.34
N ALA A 59 0.74 -10.40 13.40
CA ALA A 59 0.42 -11.52 14.29
C ALA A 59 -0.89 -11.29 15.05
N ASN A 60 -1.25 -10.03 15.33
CA ASN A 60 -2.48 -9.68 16.04
C ASN A 60 -2.89 -8.24 15.74
N LYS A 61 -4.10 -7.87 16.19
CA LYS A 61 -4.67 -6.54 15.97
C LYS A 61 -3.86 -5.43 16.63
N ARG A 62 -3.27 -5.70 17.79
CA ARG A 62 -2.46 -4.70 18.51
C ARG A 62 -1.25 -4.26 17.68
N LEU A 63 -0.56 -5.21 17.04
CA LEU A 63 0.58 -4.90 16.19
C LEU A 63 0.17 -4.08 14.97
N GLN A 64 -1.01 -4.35 14.42
CA GLN A 64 -1.56 -3.54 13.32
C GLN A 64 -1.86 -2.11 13.78
N ASP A 65 -2.46 -1.94 14.96
CA ASP A 65 -2.76 -0.62 15.50
C ASP A 65 -1.47 0.18 15.76
N ASP A 66 -0.43 -0.47 16.32
CA ASP A 66 0.87 0.16 16.56
C ASP A 66 1.53 0.57 15.24
N TYR A 67 1.41 -0.25 14.21
CA TYR A 67 1.90 0.05 12.87
C TYR A 67 1.30 1.36 12.33
N GLN A 68 0.00 1.55 12.49
CA GLN A 68 -0.68 2.74 11.99
C GLN A 68 -0.22 4.02 12.67
N LEU A 69 0.24 3.94 13.91
CA LEU A 69 0.72 5.08 14.68
C LEU A 69 2.22 5.31 14.55
N HIS A 70 2.93 4.40 13.90
CA HIS A 70 4.38 4.47 13.78
C HIS A 70 4.82 5.67 12.93
N PRO A 71 5.90 6.39 13.31
CA PRO A 71 6.41 7.54 12.54
C PRO A 71 6.69 7.22 11.07
N LEU A 72 7.17 6.01 10.76
CA LEU A 72 7.42 5.60 9.38
C LEU A 72 6.13 5.47 8.57
N HIS A 73 5.02 5.05 9.19
CA HIS A 73 3.73 5.02 8.52
C HIS A 73 3.27 6.44 8.17
N ILE A 74 3.46 7.38 9.09
CA ILE A 74 3.13 8.80 8.87
C ILE A 74 3.98 9.35 7.72
N GLU A 75 5.28 9.05 7.68
CA GLU A 75 6.15 9.47 6.59
C GLU A 75 5.71 8.88 5.25
N PHE A 76 5.33 7.61 5.23
CA PHE A 76 4.79 6.99 4.01
C PHE A 76 3.59 7.77 3.48
N VAL A 77 2.64 8.07 4.35
CA VAL A 77 1.43 8.81 3.95
C VAL A 77 1.80 10.17 3.36
N GLU A 78 2.69 10.92 4.02
CA GLU A 78 3.03 12.27 3.59
C GLU A 78 3.94 12.31 2.35
N LYS A 79 4.91 11.40 2.26
CA LYS A 79 5.95 11.46 1.23
C LYS A 79 5.69 10.55 0.03
N ALA A 80 4.93 9.49 0.19
CA ALA A 80 4.67 8.53 -0.89
C ALA A 80 3.21 8.44 -1.28
N PHE A 81 2.29 8.38 -0.31
CA PHE A 81 0.87 8.21 -0.62
C PHE A 81 0.25 9.50 -1.17
N LYS A 82 0.28 10.58 -0.43
CA LYS A 82 -0.37 11.84 -0.83
C LYS A 82 0.14 12.36 -2.17
N PRO A 83 1.47 12.37 -2.45
CA PRO A 83 1.96 12.87 -3.74
C PRO A 83 1.61 12.01 -4.94
N ASN A 84 1.30 10.73 -4.75
CA ASN A 84 1.22 9.75 -5.84
C ASN A 84 -0.14 9.11 -6.03
N CYS A 85 -1.07 9.27 -5.09
CA CYS A 85 -2.36 8.57 -5.14
C CYS A 85 -3.52 9.53 -5.15
N GLN A 86 -4.54 9.18 -5.94
CA GLN A 86 -5.82 9.89 -5.92
C GLN A 86 -6.88 9.15 -5.11
N ARG A 87 -6.69 7.86 -4.84
CA ARG A 87 -7.66 7.04 -4.10
C ARG A 87 -6.97 5.82 -3.50
N ALA A 88 -7.44 5.39 -2.34
CA ALA A 88 -7.04 4.12 -1.73
C ALA A 88 -8.25 3.44 -1.09
N VAL A 89 -8.24 2.11 -1.09
CA VAL A 89 -9.21 1.28 -0.37
C VAL A 89 -8.45 0.30 0.50
N VAL A 90 -8.84 0.21 1.77
CA VAL A 90 -8.22 -0.69 2.73
C VAL A 90 -9.25 -1.73 3.17
N TYR A 91 -8.85 -2.99 3.15
CA TYR A 91 -9.63 -4.10 3.69
C TYR A 91 -8.83 -4.73 4.82
N ASP A 92 -9.34 -4.62 6.05
CA ASP A 92 -8.75 -5.25 7.22
C ASP A 92 -9.62 -6.45 7.60
N PHE A 93 -8.99 -7.60 7.80
CA PHE A 93 -9.70 -8.82 8.15
C PHE A 93 -8.79 -9.75 8.95
N GLU A 94 -9.40 -10.68 9.66
CA GLU A 94 -8.70 -11.69 10.46
C GLU A 94 -9.01 -13.10 9.98
#